data_57c0826b936334c9a59dd334201147cf
#
_entry.id   57c0826b936334c9a59dd334201147cf
#
_cell.length_a   1.000
_cell.length_b   1.000
_cell.length_c   1.000
_cell.angle_alpha   90.00
_cell.angle_beta   90.00
_cell.angle_gamma   90.00
#
_symmetry.space_group_name_H-M   'P 1'
#
loop_
_entity.id
_entity.type
_entity.pdbx_description
1 polymer ?
#
loop_
_entity_poly.entity_id
_entity_poly.type
_entity_poly.pdbx_seq_one_letter_code
_entity_poly.pdbx_strand_id
1 'polypeptide(L)'
;MAAPAPRAGRRWWPVGLGVAALVAWSWHGTRVELGALLSGAALAQIAAYLGRLFPPDLSAVALRNAALGAWETFAISLVGSGLACLIALPLAVGASATVLYRGVLYERRRPGPLAGLLRRALGLASKTVLAVCRTVPEIVWALIFVFVVGLGPLPGVLALGVHTGGVLGKLFAEVLDDVDRAPIEALQATGAGRLAIVLYGFLPQALPQFVSYALYRWEVNIRAAAVMGFVGAGGLGQRLYVALNLFHEHELLTLIAAVYVMVTLVDALSAWLRARLV
;
A
#
# COMPACT_ATOMS: atom_id res chain seq x y z
N MET A 1 -5.19 54.08 17.38
CA MET A 1 -4.19 53.61 16.40
C MET A 1 -4.65 52.25 15.88
N ALA A 2 -5.20 52.20 14.67
CA ALA A 2 -5.65 50.99 14.05
C ALA A 2 -4.45 50.28 13.37
N ALA A 3 -4.25 49.01 13.67
CA ALA A 3 -3.19 48.21 13.06
C ALA A 3 -3.47 48.01 11.56
N PRO A 4 -2.47 48.14 10.67
CA PRO A 4 -2.66 47.96 9.25
C PRO A 4 -2.98 46.48 8.94
N ALA A 5 -4.05 46.27 8.16
CA ALA A 5 -4.44 44.95 7.68
C ALA A 5 -3.31 44.30 6.84
N PRO A 6 -3.09 42.97 6.96
CA PRO A 6 -2.04 42.31 6.21
C PRO A 6 -2.35 42.31 4.71
N ARG A 7 -1.48 42.95 3.93
CA ARG A 7 -1.50 42.90 2.47
C ARG A 7 -1.10 41.51 1.98
N ALA A 8 -2.00 40.56 2.02
CA ALA A 8 -1.82 39.21 1.43
C ALA A 8 -2.33 39.17 -0.01
N GLY A 9 -1.89 40.11 -0.83
CA GLY A 9 -1.99 40.00 -2.28
C GLY A 9 -0.74 39.30 -2.86
N ARG A 10 -0.39 38.09 -2.36
CA ARG A 10 0.69 37.31 -2.96
C ARG A 10 0.23 36.92 -4.36
N ARG A 11 0.84 37.54 -5.37
CA ARG A 11 0.54 37.29 -6.78
C ARG A 11 0.88 35.84 -7.11
N TRP A 12 -0.12 34.95 -7.12
CA TRP A 12 0.00 33.53 -7.48
C TRP A 12 0.09 33.32 -9.00
N TRP A 13 -0.08 34.36 -9.81
CA TRP A 13 -0.04 34.25 -11.26
C TRP A 13 1.26 33.68 -11.83
N PRO A 14 2.48 34.00 -11.31
CA PRO A 14 3.68 33.38 -11.85
C PRO A 14 3.75 31.86 -11.56
N VAL A 15 3.22 31.44 -10.41
CA VAL A 15 3.09 30.00 -10.10
C VAL A 15 2.09 29.36 -11.06
N GLY A 16 0.95 30.00 -11.32
CA GLY A 16 -0.04 29.52 -12.29
C GLY A 16 0.52 29.41 -13.71
N LEU A 17 1.28 30.41 -14.15
CA LEU A 17 1.99 30.35 -15.43
C LEU A 17 3.04 29.24 -15.48
N GLY A 18 3.80 29.06 -14.43
CA GLY A 18 4.78 27.97 -14.34
C GLY A 18 4.13 26.58 -14.44
N VAL A 19 3.01 26.38 -13.73
CA VAL A 19 2.24 25.13 -13.82
C VAL A 19 1.65 24.95 -15.21
N ALA A 20 1.05 25.99 -15.81
CA ALA A 20 0.51 25.93 -17.17
C ALA A 20 1.59 25.61 -18.21
N ALA A 21 2.77 26.21 -18.10
CA ALA A 21 3.90 25.92 -18.98
C ALA A 21 4.39 24.46 -18.83
N LEU A 22 4.47 23.95 -17.58
CA LEU A 22 4.82 22.55 -17.31
C LEU A 22 3.79 21.57 -17.91
N VAL A 23 2.49 21.88 -17.75
CA VAL A 23 1.41 21.07 -18.32
C VAL A 23 1.48 21.08 -19.84
N ALA A 24 1.65 22.26 -20.46
CA ALA A 24 1.76 22.39 -21.91
C ALA A 24 3.00 21.65 -22.45
N TRP A 25 4.14 21.76 -21.78
CA TRP A 25 5.36 21.02 -22.15
C TRP A 25 5.17 19.52 -22.01
N SER A 26 4.59 19.04 -20.91
CA SER A 26 4.26 17.62 -20.68
C SER A 26 3.29 17.11 -21.75
N TRP A 27 2.25 17.89 -22.06
CA TRP A 27 1.29 17.57 -23.12
C TRP A 27 1.95 17.40 -24.48
N HIS A 28 2.83 18.33 -24.84
CA HIS A 28 3.58 18.24 -26.10
C HIS A 28 4.51 17.01 -26.12
N GLY A 29 5.15 16.69 -25.00
CA GLY A 29 6.03 15.54 -24.86
C GLY A 29 5.32 14.18 -24.95
N THR A 30 4.07 14.10 -24.49
CA THR A 30 3.27 12.85 -24.54
C THR A 30 2.61 12.58 -25.89
N ARG A 31 2.62 13.56 -26.82
CA ARG A 31 2.00 13.47 -28.15
C ARG A 31 0.54 12.97 -28.10
N VAL A 32 -0.22 13.39 -27.10
CA VAL A 32 -1.63 13.02 -26.95
C VAL A 32 -2.46 13.71 -28.02
N GLU A 33 -2.98 12.91 -28.95
CA GLU A 33 -3.86 13.36 -30.03
C GLU A 33 -5.33 13.12 -29.65
N LEU A 34 -5.93 14.04 -28.89
CA LEU A 34 -7.35 13.93 -28.52
C LEU A 34 -8.27 13.85 -29.75
N GLY A 35 -7.90 14.55 -30.85
CA GLY A 35 -8.66 14.48 -32.10
C GLY A 35 -8.70 13.08 -32.70
N ALA A 36 -7.60 12.32 -32.63
CA ALA A 36 -7.56 10.95 -33.06
C ALA A 36 -8.44 10.04 -32.18
N LEU A 37 -8.37 10.22 -30.86
CA LEU A 37 -9.16 9.46 -29.89
C LEU A 37 -10.68 9.70 -30.03
N LEU A 38 -11.06 10.96 -30.32
CA LEU A 38 -12.48 11.38 -30.46
C LEU A 38 -12.95 11.28 -31.92
N SER A 39 -12.15 10.74 -32.82
CA SER A 39 -12.56 10.50 -34.21
C SER A 39 -13.71 9.48 -34.27
N GLY A 40 -14.61 9.65 -35.24
CA GLY A 40 -15.72 8.72 -35.44
C GLY A 40 -15.24 7.26 -35.65
N ALA A 41 -14.09 7.08 -36.30
CA ALA A 41 -13.47 5.76 -36.50
C ALA A 41 -13.01 5.14 -35.16
N ALA A 42 -12.34 5.90 -34.29
CA ALA A 42 -11.90 5.40 -32.98
C ALA A 42 -13.10 5.07 -32.09
N LEU A 43 -14.12 5.93 -32.04
CA LEU A 43 -15.32 5.68 -31.29
C LEU A 43 -16.08 4.43 -31.80
N ALA A 44 -16.16 4.22 -33.10
CA ALA A 44 -16.75 3.02 -33.68
C ALA A 44 -15.95 1.74 -33.32
N GLN A 45 -14.62 1.82 -33.32
CA GLN A 45 -13.77 0.69 -32.89
C GLN A 45 -13.96 0.37 -31.40
N ILE A 46 -14.00 1.39 -30.55
CA ILE A 46 -14.26 1.20 -29.10
C ILE A 46 -15.66 0.56 -28.90
N ALA A 47 -16.69 1.07 -29.58
CA ALA A 47 -18.04 0.51 -29.47
C ALA A 47 -18.11 -0.93 -29.97
N ALA A 48 -17.44 -1.25 -31.08
CA ALA A 48 -17.36 -2.61 -31.61
C ALA A 48 -16.62 -3.56 -30.64
N TYR A 49 -15.54 -3.11 -30.03
CA TYR A 49 -14.82 -3.90 -29.01
C TYR A 49 -15.67 -4.16 -27.76
N LEU A 50 -16.30 -3.11 -27.22
CA LEU A 50 -17.20 -3.25 -26.09
C LEU A 50 -18.40 -4.18 -26.41
N GLY A 51 -18.92 -4.11 -27.64
CA GLY A 51 -19.97 -5.01 -28.10
C GLY A 51 -19.57 -6.49 -28.13
N ARG A 52 -18.30 -6.78 -28.45
CA ARG A 52 -17.76 -8.16 -28.45
C ARG A 52 -17.55 -8.73 -27.06
N LEU A 53 -17.38 -7.89 -26.04
CA LEU A 53 -17.28 -8.36 -24.65
C LEU A 53 -18.61 -8.97 -24.16
N PHE A 54 -19.75 -8.55 -24.73
CA PHE A 54 -21.08 -9.02 -24.31
C PHE A 54 -21.62 -10.11 -25.25
N PRO A 55 -22.35 -11.09 -24.69
CA PRO A 55 -22.60 -11.35 -23.27
C PRO A 55 -21.40 -11.95 -22.57
N PRO A 56 -21.29 -11.81 -21.21
CA PRO A 56 -20.24 -12.51 -20.45
C PRO A 56 -20.42 -14.03 -20.56
N ASP A 57 -19.32 -14.76 -20.52
CA ASP A 57 -19.37 -16.22 -20.44
C ASP A 57 -19.74 -16.66 -19.03
N LEU A 58 -20.98 -17.12 -18.86
CA LEU A 58 -21.52 -17.63 -17.60
C LEU A 58 -21.53 -19.18 -17.56
N SER A 59 -20.75 -19.83 -18.42
CA SER A 59 -20.60 -21.29 -18.37
C SER A 59 -20.01 -21.71 -17.00
N ALA A 60 -20.34 -22.93 -16.58
CA ALA A 60 -19.84 -23.49 -15.33
C ALA A 60 -18.29 -23.53 -15.30
N VAL A 61 -17.66 -23.68 -16.46
CA VAL A 61 -16.20 -23.68 -16.60
C VAL A 61 -15.64 -22.29 -16.37
N ALA A 62 -16.18 -21.24 -17.02
CA ALA A 62 -15.73 -19.86 -16.86
C ALA A 62 -15.95 -19.35 -15.42
N LEU A 63 -17.13 -19.64 -14.84
CA LEU A 63 -17.44 -19.27 -13.45
C LEU A 63 -16.52 -19.96 -12.45
N ARG A 64 -16.24 -21.25 -12.64
CA ARG A 64 -15.29 -21.98 -11.81
C ARG A 64 -13.87 -21.39 -11.93
N ASN A 65 -13.44 -21.09 -13.15
CA ASN A 65 -12.14 -20.46 -13.42
C ASN A 65 -12.03 -19.09 -12.72
N ALA A 66 -13.05 -18.26 -12.83
CA ALA A 66 -13.13 -16.97 -12.16
C ALA A 66 -13.11 -17.11 -10.62
N ALA A 67 -13.87 -18.05 -10.05
CA ALA A 67 -13.93 -18.29 -8.61
C ALA A 67 -12.58 -18.80 -8.06
N LEU A 68 -11.91 -19.72 -8.75
CA LEU A 68 -10.58 -20.18 -8.37
C LEU A 68 -9.55 -19.05 -8.44
N GLY A 69 -9.60 -18.22 -9.49
CA GLY A 69 -8.72 -17.05 -9.60
C GLY A 69 -8.98 -16.01 -8.51
N ALA A 70 -10.25 -15.78 -8.15
CA ALA A 70 -10.62 -14.88 -7.05
C ALA A 70 -10.09 -15.39 -5.70
N TRP A 71 -10.27 -16.67 -5.42
CA TRP A 71 -9.75 -17.30 -4.22
C TRP A 71 -8.21 -17.18 -4.12
N GLU A 72 -7.52 -17.46 -5.23
CA GLU A 72 -6.07 -17.36 -5.31
C GLU A 72 -5.59 -15.91 -5.07
N THR A 73 -6.24 -14.91 -5.70
CA THR A 73 -5.93 -13.49 -5.50
C THR A 73 -6.19 -13.05 -4.05
N PHE A 74 -7.31 -13.50 -3.49
CA PHE A 74 -7.64 -13.25 -2.08
C PHE A 74 -6.56 -13.83 -1.15
N ALA A 75 -6.15 -15.08 -1.37
CA ALA A 75 -5.12 -15.73 -0.58
C ALA A 75 -3.76 -15.00 -0.69
N ILE A 76 -3.34 -14.61 -1.91
CA ILE A 76 -2.11 -13.83 -2.14
C ILE A 76 -2.16 -12.52 -1.35
N SER A 77 -3.27 -11.78 -1.42
CA SER A 77 -3.40 -10.50 -0.73
C SER A 77 -3.39 -10.64 0.79
N LEU A 78 -4.09 -11.64 1.32
CA LEU A 78 -4.21 -11.86 2.76
C LEU A 78 -2.87 -12.33 3.36
N VAL A 79 -2.25 -13.35 2.78
CA VAL A 79 -0.97 -13.89 3.24
C VAL A 79 0.15 -12.87 3.05
N GLY A 80 0.16 -12.15 1.91
CA GLY A 80 1.10 -11.07 1.64
C GLY A 80 0.97 -9.92 2.64
N SER A 81 -0.25 -9.54 3.02
CA SER A 81 -0.49 -8.53 4.06
C SER A 81 -0.06 -9.02 5.46
N GLY A 82 -0.29 -10.29 5.78
CA GLY A 82 0.21 -10.90 7.01
C GLY A 82 1.75 -10.88 7.07
N LEU A 83 2.41 -11.26 5.98
CA LEU A 83 3.87 -11.18 5.86
C LEU A 83 4.36 -9.74 5.98
N ALA A 84 3.64 -8.77 5.38
CA ALA A 84 3.96 -7.36 5.49
C ALA A 84 3.92 -6.88 6.95
N CYS A 85 2.92 -7.27 7.74
CA CYS A 85 2.86 -6.95 9.16
C CYS A 85 4.02 -7.57 9.95
N LEU A 86 4.40 -8.82 9.65
CA LEU A 86 5.53 -9.49 10.28
C LEU A 86 6.86 -8.78 9.99
N ILE A 87 7.06 -8.26 8.78
CA ILE A 87 8.24 -7.46 8.40
C ILE A 87 8.17 -6.06 9.03
N ALA A 88 6.98 -5.43 9.01
CA ALA A 88 6.78 -4.06 9.46
C ALA A 88 7.03 -3.87 10.95
N LEU A 89 6.55 -4.77 11.81
CA LEU A 89 6.62 -4.62 13.25
C LEU A 89 8.05 -4.48 13.79
N PRO A 90 9.01 -5.39 13.52
CA PRO A 90 10.38 -5.25 14.01
C PRO A 90 11.11 -4.05 13.40
N LEU A 91 10.87 -3.76 12.11
CA LEU A 91 11.49 -2.62 11.45
C LEU A 91 10.92 -1.28 11.95
N ALA A 92 9.63 -1.22 12.30
CA ALA A 92 9.02 -0.04 12.91
C ALA A 92 9.62 0.28 14.27
N VAL A 93 9.79 -0.74 15.13
CA VAL A 93 10.46 -0.58 16.42
C VAL A 93 11.89 -0.07 16.23
N GLY A 94 12.62 -0.62 15.26
CA GLY A 94 13.96 -0.17 14.90
C GLY A 94 13.98 1.25 14.31
N ALA A 95 12.97 1.65 13.56
CA ALA A 95 12.88 2.95 12.91
C ALA A 95 12.34 4.05 13.82
N SER A 96 11.56 3.73 14.88
CA SER A 96 11.02 4.70 15.84
C SER A 96 12.16 5.30 16.68
N ALA A 97 12.25 6.62 16.66
CA ALA A 97 13.21 7.34 17.47
C ALA A 97 12.85 7.27 18.95
N THR A 98 11.56 7.35 19.27
CA THR A 98 11.03 7.35 20.64
C THR A 98 11.28 6.02 21.35
N VAL A 99 11.14 4.91 20.65
CA VAL A 99 11.37 3.58 21.22
C VAL A 99 12.86 3.25 21.30
N LEU A 100 13.68 3.69 20.32
CA LEU A 100 15.04 3.20 20.17
C LEU A 100 16.10 4.05 20.89
N TYR A 101 16.07 5.39 20.78
CA TYR A 101 17.15 6.25 21.28
C TYR A 101 16.78 7.66 21.75
N ARG A 102 15.54 8.12 21.56
CA ARG A 102 15.05 9.45 21.96
C ARG A 102 13.71 9.37 22.66
N GLY A 103 13.37 10.40 23.43
CA GLY A 103 12.06 10.55 24.04
C GLY A 103 11.97 10.01 25.45
N VAL A 104 10.76 9.90 25.94
CA VAL A 104 10.39 9.64 27.35
C VAL A 104 11.10 8.43 27.97
N LEU A 105 11.33 7.37 27.19
CA LEU A 105 12.00 6.16 27.66
C LEU A 105 13.49 6.37 28.04
N TYR A 106 14.11 7.46 27.60
CA TYR A 106 15.55 7.73 27.79
C TYR A 106 15.86 8.99 28.60
N GLU A 107 14.87 9.75 29.04
CA GLU A 107 15.07 10.97 29.82
C GLU A 107 15.78 10.69 31.15
N ARG A 108 15.43 9.59 31.83
CA ARG A 108 16.02 9.17 33.12
C ARG A 108 17.34 8.39 33.00
N ARG A 109 17.62 7.71 31.90
CA ARG A 109 18.85 6.94 31.65
C ARG A 109 19.31 7.09 30.23
N ARG A 110 20.20 8.04 29.99
CA ARG A 110 20.84 8.18 28.67
C ARG A 110 21.74 6.96 28.39
N PRO A 111 21.67 6.35 27.20
CA PRO A 111 22.61 5.29 26.84
C PRO A 111 24.02 5.83 26.77
N GLY A 112 25.02 5.01 27.13
CA GLY A 112 26.44 5.36 26.93
C GLY A 112 26.74 5.66 25.45
N PRO A 113 27.87 6.33 25.16
CA PRO A 113 28.16 6.83 23.81
C PRO A 113 28.14 5.74 22.74
N LEU A 114 28.74 4.59 23.01
CA LEU A 114 28.74 3.45 22.09
C LEU A 114 27.33 2.87 21.85
N ALA A 115 26.55 2.64 22.92
CA ALA A 115 25.20 2.17 22.83
C ALA A 115 24.28 3.16 22.11
N GLY A 116 24.51 4.46 22.31
CA GLY A 116 23.83 5.53 21.59
C GLY A 116 24.13 5.50 20.08
N LEU A 117 25.38 5.30 19.70
CA LEU A 117 25.80 5.19 18.31
C LEU A 117 25.19 3.96 17.63
N LEU A 118 25.27 2.78 18.27
CA LEU A 118 24.69 1.53 17.73
C LEU A 118 23.18 1.64 17.52
N ARG A 119 22.45 2.26 18.46
CA ARG A 119 21.01 2.46 18.32
C ARG A 119 20.64 3.42 17.18
N ARG A 120 21.43 4.51 17.01
CA ARG A 120 21.24 5.42 15.88
C ARG A 120 21.55 4.73 14.55
N ALA A 121 22.60 3.90 14.49
CA ALA A 121 22.96 3.13 13.31
C ALA A 121 21.84 2.12 12.97
N LEU A 122 21.28 1.40 13.97
CA LEU A 122 20.14 0.52 13.78
C LEU A 122 18.91 1.28 13.29
N GLY A 123 18.63 2.46 13.86
CA GLY A 123 17.53 3.32 13.43
C GLY A 123 17.67 3.76 11.98
N LEU A 124 18.87 4.18 11.58
CA LEU A 124 19.15 4.57 10.21
C LEU A 124 19.02 3.36 9.26
N ALA A 125 19.58 2.22 9.61
CA ALA A 125 19.47 0.98 8.83
C ALA A 125 18.01 0.55 8.63
N SER A 126 17.20 0.53 9.71
CA SER A 126 15.77 0.22 9.62
C SER A 126 15.02 1.18 8.70
N LYS A 127 15.26 2.49 8.85
CA LYS A 127 14.66 3.52 7.97
C LYS A 127 15.07 3.34 6.51
N THR A 128 16.34 3.01 6.25
CA THR A 128 16.85 2.76 4.89
C THR A 128 16.20 1.51 4.29
N VAL A 129 16.12 0.40 5.03
CA VAL A 129 15.44 -0.81 4.58
C VAL A 129 13.97 -0.53 4.24
N LEU A 130 13.24 0.12 5.15
CA LEU A 130 11.85 0.51 4.92
C LEU A 130 11.71 1.43 3.69
N ALA A 131 12.65 2.34 3.47
CA ALA A 131 12.65 3.23 2.30
C ALA A 131 12.85 2.43 1.01
N VAL A 132 13.82 1.53 0.94
CA VAL A 132 14.07 0.67 -0.23
C VAL A 132 12.84 -0.19 -0.54
N CYS A 133 12.31 -0.88 0.47
CA CYS A 133 11.16 -1.78 0.27
C CYS A 133 9.94 -1.06 -0.32
N ARG A 134 9.62 0.16 0.14
CA ARG A 134 8.43 0.92 -0.29
C ARG A 134 8.65 1.79 -1.53
N THR A 135 9.90 2.11 -1.89
CA THR A 135 10.19 2.96 -3.06
C THR A 135 10.09 2.17 -4.36
N VAL A 136 10.45 0.91 -4.34
CA VAL A 136 10.29 0.02 -5.49
C VAL A 136 8.83 -0.41 -5.59
N PRO A 137 8.15 -0.18 -6.74
CA PRO A 137 6.77 -0.61 -6.94
C PRO A 137 6.59 -2.12 -6.73
N GLU A 138 5.42 -2.53 -6.20
CA GLU A 138 5.12 -3.93 -5.92
C GLU A 138 5.21 -4.84 -7.15
N ILE A 139 4.86 -4.33 -8.33
CA ILE A 139 4.97 -5.10 -9.60
C ILE A 139 6.42 -5.41 -9.96
N VAL A 140 7.36 -4.51 -9.64
CA VAL A 140 8.80 -4.73 -9.87
C VAL A 140 9.32 -5.79 -8.91
N TRP A 141 8.88 -5.75 -7.63
CA TRP A 141 9.17 -6.82 -6.68
C TRP A 141 8.62 -8.16 -7.16
N ALA A 142 7.38 -8.19 -7.67
CA ALA A 142 6.77 -9.40 -8.21
C ALA A 142 7.60 -9.98 -9.36
N LEU A 143 8.05 -9.15 -10.31
CA LEU A 143 8.94 -9.56 -11.39
C LEU A 143 10.25 -10.17 -10.86
N ILE A 144 10.92 -9.50 -9.91
CA ILE A 144 12.15 -10.02 -9.30
C ILE A 144 11.89 -11.40 -8.69
N PHE A 145 10.81 -11.55 -7.91
CA PHE A 145 10.51 -12.82 -7.28
C PHE A 145 10.06 -13.90 -8.27
N VAL A 146 9.38 -13.57 -9.36
CA VAL A 146 9.09 -14.52 -10.45
C VAL A 146 10.37 -15.09 -11.03
N PHE A 147 11.40 -14.28 -11.24
CA PHE A 147 12.70 -14.78 -11.72
C PHE A 147 13.46 -15.64 -10.70
N VAL A 148 13.24 -15.40 -9.41
CA VAL A 148 13.95 -16.14 -8.33
C VAL A 148 13.25 -17.45 -7.96
N VAL A 149 11.91 -17.42 -7.82
CA VAL A 149 11.15 -18.57 -7.29
C VAL A 149 10.21 -19.21 -8.31
N GLY A 150 10.12 -18.66 -9.53
CA GLY A 150 9.25 -19.16 -10.58
C GLY A 150 7.86 -18.52 -10.60
N LEU A 151 7.04 -18.94 -11.58
CA LEU A 151 5.66 -18.48 -11.74
C LEU A 151 4.75 -19.05 -10.63
N GLY A 152 3.72 -18.30 -10.27
CA GLY A 152 2.70 -18.74 -9.32
C GLY A 152 2.42 -17.73 -8.20
N PRO A 153 1.62 -18.12 -7.18
CA PRO A 153 1.17 -17.21 -6.12
C PRO A 153 2.28 -16.68 -5.19
N LEU A 154 3.34 -17.47 -5.00
CA LEU A 154 4.42 -17.14 -4.05
C LEU A 154 5.14 -15.82 -4.36
N PRO A 155 5.54 -15.51 -5.61
CA PRO A 155 6.08 -14.21 -5.98
C PRO A 155 5.19 -13.04 -5.56
N GLY A 156 3.88 -13.16 -5.77
CA GLY A 156 2.91 -12.13 -5.38
C GLY A 156 2.86 -11.92 -3.86
N VAL A 157 2.86 -12.99 -3.09
CA VAL A 157 2.92 -12.93 -1.62
C VAL A 157 4.19 -12.23 -1.14
N LEU A 158 5.36 -12.60 -1.70
CA LEU A 158 6.65 -12.00 -1.33
C LEU A 158 6.72 -10.52 -1.72
N ALA A 159 6.24 -10.17 -2.92
CA ALA A 159 6.21 -8.79 -3.41
C ALA A 159 5.36 -7.88 -2.51
N LEU A 160 4.14 -8.32 -2.19
CA LEU A 160 3.27 -7.61 -1.24
C LEU A 160 3.89 -7.54 0.15
N GLY A 161 4.46 -8.64 0.63
CA GLY A 161 5.12 -8.69 1.93
C GLY A 161 6.23 -7.65 2.06
N VAL A 162 7.11 -7.57 1.08
CA VAL A 162 8.24 -6.63 1.08
C VAL A 162 7.76 -5.20 0.88
N HIS A 163 7.02 -4.92 -0.20
CA HIS A 163 6.58 -3.56 -0.50
C HIS A 163 5.68 -2.98 0.61
N THR A 164 4.62 -3.69 0.93
CA THR A 164 3.66 -3.24 1.97
C THR A 164 4.29 -3.26 3.36
N GLY A 165 5.22 -4.19 3.64
CA GLY A 165 6.01 -4.20 4.86
C GLY A 165 6.84 -2.92 5.02
N GLY A 166 7.43 -2.42 3.94
CA GLY A 166 8.11 -1.14 3.90
C GLY A 166 7.19 0.05 4.18
N VAL A 167 5.97 0.04 3.64
CA VAL A 167 4.96 1.09 3.86
C VAL A 167 4.43 1.04 5.29
N LEU A 168 3.95 -0.13 5.74
CA LEU A 168 3.42 -0.30 7.10
C LEU A 168 4.48 -0.04 8.16
N GLY A 169 5.72 -0.50 7.95
CA GLY A 169 6.80 -0.27 8.90
C GLY A 169 7.09 1.21 9.13
N LYS A 170 7.01 2.04 8.07
CA LYS A 170 7.11 3.49 8.21
C LYS A 170 5.93 4.06 9.00
N LEU A 171 4.70 3.71 8.63
CA LEU A 171 3.50 4.19 9.31
C LEU A 171 3.47 3.76 10.79
N PHE A 172 3.83 2.54 11.09
CA PHE A 172 3.91 2.03 12.46
C PHE A 172 4.99 2.77 13.28
N ALA A 173 6.14 3.09 12.66
CA ALA A 173 7.17 3.88 13.33
C ALA A 173 6.69 5.29 13.65
N GLU A 174 5.95 5.93 12.75
CA GLU A 174 5.35 7.26 12.97
C GLU A 174 4.32 7.22 14.10
N VAL A 175 3.45 6.20 14.14
CA VAL A 175 2.51 5.99 15.25
C VAL A 175 3.23 5.82 16.59
N LEU A 176 4.33 5.04 16.63
CA LEU A 176 5.11 4.87 17.84
C LEU A 176 5.83 6.17 18.29
N ASP A 177 6.16 7.04 17.35
CA ASP A 177 6.77 8.34 17.66
C ASP A 177 5.74 9.39 18.13
N ASP A 178 4.45 9.22 17.79
CA ASP A 178 3.35 10.16 18.07
C ASP A 178 2.47 9.74 19.26
N VAL A 179 2.87 8.72 20.01
CA VAL A 179 2.14 8.23 21.20
C VAL A 179 2.11 9.30 22.30
N ASP A 180 0.93 9.45 22.97
CA ASP A 180 0.79 10.37 24.10
C ASP A 180 1.74 10.00 25.24
N ARG A 181 2.44 11.02 25.74
CA ARG A 181 3.48 10.88 26.77
C ARG A 181 2.89 10.70 28.17
N ALA A 182 1.71 11.26 28.45
CA ALA A 182 1.18 11.30 29.80
C ALA A 182 0.99 9.90 30.42
N PRO A 183 0.40 8.89 29.74
CA PRO A 183 0.33 7.52 30.27
C PRO A 183 1.70 6.87 30.49
N ILE A 184 2.66 7.19 29.61
CA ILE A 184 4.02 6.66 29.68
C ILE A 184 4.76 7.23 30.90
N GLU A 185 4.65 8.53 31.13
CA GLU A 185 5.24 9.22 32.28
C GLU A 185 4.63 8.75 33.61
N ALA A 186 3.31 8.52 33.64
CA ALA A 186 2.63 7.93 34.79
C ALA A 186 3.18 6.55 35.14
N LEU A 187 3.35 5.66 34.17
CA LEU A 187 3.97 4.34 34.36
C LEU A 187 5.42 4.45 34.83
N GLN A 188 6.17 5.42 34.31
CA GLN A 188 7.54 5.66 34.78
C GLN A 188 7.61 6.14 36.21
N ALA A 189 6.63 6.95 36.66
CA ALA A 189 6.55 7.44 38.02
C ALA A 189 6.33 6.30 39.05
N THR A 190 5.61 5.22 38.64
CA THR A 190 5.45 4.00 39.47
C THR A 190 6.69 3.12 39.51
N GLY A 191 7.76 3.45 38.77
CA GLY A 191 8.96 2.62 38.70
C GLY A 191 8.84 1.44 37.71
N ALA A 192 7.83 1.42 36.84
CA ALA A 192 7.62 0.36 35.86
C ALA A 192 8.86 0.15 34.97
N GLY A 193 9.19 -1.11 34.69
CA GLY A 193 10.26 -1.48 33.77
C GLY A 193 9.94 -1.14 32.31
N ARG A 194 10.96 -1.04 31.45
CA ARG A 194 10.77 -0.68 30.02
C ARG A 194 9.79 -1.57 29.29
N LEU A 195 9.82 -2.88 29.54
CA LEU A 195 8.89 -3.82 28.90
C LEU A 195 7.44 -3.53 29.31
N ALA A 196 7.20 -3.28 30.59
CA ALA A 196 5.86 -2.91 31.09
C ALA A 196 5.38 -1.59 30.45
N ILE A 197 6.25 -0.59 30.31
CA ILE A 197 5.92 0.67 29.65
C ILE A 197 5.55 0.44 28.18
N VAL A 198 6.28 -0.40 27.45
CA VAL A 198 5.95 -0.72 26.06
C VAL A 198 4.62 -1.47 25.97
N LEU A 199 4.39 -2.48 26.81
CA LEU A 199 3.17 -3.30 26.77
C LEU A 199 1.93 -2.57 27.24
N TYR A 200 2.03 -1.73 28.27
CA TYR A 200 0.88 -1.08 28.90
C TYR A 200 0.76 0.43 28.58
N GLY A 201 1.84 1.06 28.09
CA GLY A 201 1.83 2.46 27.71
C GLY A 201 1.77 2.67 26.19
N PHE A 202 2.67 2.05 25.44
CA PHE A 202 2.74 2.24 23.99
C PHE A 202 1.73 1.36 23.23
N LEU A 203 1.74 0.06 23.47
CA LEU A 203 0.99 -0.90 22.66
C LEU A 203 -0.53 -0.64 22.67
N PRO A 204 -1.21 -0.36 23.80
CA PRO A 204 -2.65 -0.09 23.79
C PRO A 204 -3.03 1.15 22.96
N GLN A 205 -2.16 2.16 22.91
CA GLN A 205 -2.40 3.38 22.13
C GLN A 205 -2.10 3.15 20.64
N ALA A 206 -1.05 2.40 20.31
CA ALA A 206 -0.61 2.17 18.93
C ALA A 206 -1.44 1.08 18.20
N LEU A 207 -1.91 0.06 18.92
CA LEU A 207 -2.56 -1.12 18.36
C LEU A 207 -3.80 -0.80 17.49
N PRO A 208 -4.73 0.07 17.90
CA PRO A 208 -5.89 0.43 17.08
C PRO A 208 -5.45 1.01 15.72
N GLN A 209 -4.45 1.89 15.71
CA GLN A 209 -3.94 2.48 14.47
C GLN A 209 -3.19 1.46 13.63
N PHE A 210 -2.42 0.56 14.24
CA PHE A 210 -1.75 -0.54 13.51
C PHE A 210 -2.77 -1.42 12.80
N VAL A 211 -3.83 -1.83 13.48
CA VAL A 211 -4.92 -2.62 12.90
C VAL A 211 -5.61 -1.87 11.77
N SER A 212 -5.91 -0.58 11.98
CA SER A 212 -6.55 0.26 10.96
C SER A 212 -5.69 0.36 9.70
N TYR A 213 -4.39 0.63 9.84
CA TYR A 213 -3.46 0.70 8.70
C TYR A 213 -3.26 -0.65 8.03
N ALA A 214 -3.18 -1.75 8.79
CA ALA A 214 -3.04 -3.09 8.24
C ALA A 214 -4.27 -3.48 7.39
N LEU A 215 -5.47 -3.24 7.88
CA LEU A 215 -6.72 -3.49 7.16
C LEU A 215 -6.84 -2.61 5.91
N TYR A 216 -6.50 -1.31 6.01
CA TYR A 216 -6.47 -0.42 4.86
C TYR A 216 -5.46 -0.89 3.79
N ARG A 217 -4.27 -1.32 4.21
CA ARG A 217 -3.27 -1.83 3.26
C ARG A 217 -3.68 -3.16 2.63
N TRP A 218 -4.38 -4.02 3.37
CA TRP A 218 -4.95 -5.23 2.79
C TRP A 218 -5.96 -4.93 1.67
N GLU A 219 -6.82 -3.93 1.86
CA GLU A 219 -7.76 -3.41 0.87
C GLU A 219 -7.06 -2.89 -0.41
N VAL A 220 -5.90 -2.26 -0.25
CA VAL A 220 -5.05 -1.86 -1.40
C VAL A 220 -4.37 -3.06 -2.04
N ASN A 221 -3.88 -3.99 -1.23
CA ASN A 221 -3.11 -5.15 -1.67
C ASN A 221 -3.92 -6.12 -2.53
N ILE A 222 -5.25 -6.23 -2.32
CA ILE A 222 -6.07 -7.12 -3.17
C ILE A 222 -6.13 -6.62 -4.62
N ARG A 223 -6.16 -5.30 -4.81
CA ARG A 223 -6.09 -4.69 -6.14
C ARG A 223 -4.71 -4.87 -6.77
N ALA A 224 -3.66 -4.69 -5.98
CA ALA A 224 -2.29 -4.94 -6.43
C ALA A 224 -2.06 -6.42 -6.79
N ALA A 225 -2.60 -7.37 -6.02
CA ALA A 225 -2.52 -8.80 -6.31
C ALA A 225 -3.16 -9.15 -7.66
N ALA A 226 -4.32 -8.55 -7.98
CA ALA A 226 -4.97 -8.72 -9.27
C ALA A 226 -4.09 -8.21 -10.43
N VAL A 227 -3.35 -7.10 -10.24
CA VAL A 227 -2.46 -6.56 -11.28
C VAL A 227 -1.17 -7.38 -11.41
N MET A 228 -0.58 -7.85 -10.32
CA MET A 228 0.66 -8.64 -10.34
C MET A 228 0.50 -9.98 -11.07
N GLY A 229 -0.72 -10.49 -11.22
CA GLY A 229 -1.00 -11.66 -12.04
C GLY A 229 -0.56 -11.50 -13.51
N PHE A 230 -0.55 -10.29 -14.06
CA PHE A 230 -0.05 -10.01 -15.42
C PHE A 230 1.43 -10.31 -15.61
N VAL A 231 2.21 -10.32 -14.55
CA VAL A 231 3.64 -10.67 -14.56
C VAL A 231 3.88 -12.10 -14.06
N GLY A 232 2.83 -12.92 -13.96
CA GLY A 232 2.95 -14.34 -13.61
C GLY A 232 2.86 -14.66 -12.11
N ALA A 233 2.36 -13.72 -11.30
CA ALA A 233 2.16 -13.92 -9.86
C ALA A 233 0.82 -14.61 -9.51
N GLY A 234 0.18 -15.30 -10.47
CA GLY A 234 -1.04 -16.07 -10.23
C GLY A 234 -2.32 -15.25 -10.17
N GLY A 235 -3.39 -15.88 -9.71
CA GLY A 235 -4.67 -15.25 -9.41
C GLY A 235 -5.50 -14.84 -10.64
N LEU A 236 -6.46 -13.94 -10.40
CA LEU A 236 -7.31 -13.39 -11.47
C LEU A 236 -6.53 -12.65 -12.55
N GLY A 237 -5.46 -11.94 -12.18
CA GLY A 237 -4.67 -11.19 -13.14
C GLY A 237 -3.98 -12.09 -14.18
N GLN A 238 -3.50 -13.26 -13.81
CA GLN A 238 -2.94 -14.22 -14.75
C GLN A 238 -4.00 -14.74 -15.71
N ARG A 239 -5.20 -15.03 -15.21
CA ARG A 239 -6.32 -15.47 -16.03
C ARG A 239 -6.80 -14.38 -17.00
N LEU A 240 -6.86 -13.13 -16.52
CA LEU A 240 -7.13 -11.95 -17.36
C LEU A 240 -6.09 -11.80 -18.47
N TYR A 241 -4.82 -11.94 -18.13
CA TYR A 241 -3.73 -11.88 -19.12
C TYR A 241 -3.88 -12.96 -20.20
N VAL A 242 -4.18 -14.19 -19.81
CA VAL A 242 -4.41 -15.31 -20.75
C VAL A 242 -5.64 -15.06 -21.63
N ALA A 243 -6.78 -14.69 -21.04
CA ALA A 243 -8.01 -14.40 -21.78
C ALA A 243 -7.82 -13.24 -22.79
N LEU A 244 -7.07 -12.19 -22.38
CA LEU A 244 -6.76 -11.05 -23.23
C LEU A 244 -5.89 -11.45 -24.44
N ASN A 245 -4.83 -12.24 -24.21
CA ASN A 245 -3.90 -12.66 -25.28
C ASN A 245 -4.51 -13.70 -26.23
N LEU A 246 -5.47 -14.49 -25.76
CA LEU A 246 -6.17 -15.47 -26.58
C LEU A 246 -7.46 -14.91 -27.22
N PHE A 247 -7.76 -13.61 -27.00
CA PHE A 247 -8.97 -12.96 -27.50
C PHE A 247 -10.27 -13.64 -27.05
N HIS A 248 -10.28 -14.19 -25.83
CA HIS A 248 -11.47 -14.76 -25.18
C HIS A 248 -12.30 -13.65 -24.55
N GLU A 249 -12.94 -12.83 -25.39
CA GLU A 249 -13.56 -11.56 -24.98
C GLU A 249 -14.72 -11.76 -23.99
N HIS A 250 -15.53 -12.81 -24.15
CA HIS A 250 -16.64 -13.14 -23.23
C HIS A 250 -16.14 -13.60 -21.85
N GLU A 251 -15.08 -14.44 -21.81
CA GLU A 251 -14.45 -14.87 -20.56
C GLU A 251 -13.75 -13.69 -19.86
N LEU A 252 -13.13 -12.79 -20.65
CA LEU A 252 -12.50 -11.59 -20.13
C LEU A 252 -13.48 -10.73 -19.32
N LEU A 253 -14.71 -10.52 -19.84
CA LEU A 253 -15.73 -9.75 -19.11
C LEU A 253 -16.14 -10.43 -17.80
N THR A 254 -16.27 -11.77 -17.80
CA THR A 254 -16.57 -12.56 -16.59
C THR A 254 -15.46 -12.40 -15.53
N LEU A 255 -14.21 -12.44 -15.94
CA LEU A 255 -13.06 -12.25 -15.04
C LEU A 255 -13.00 -10.81 -14.51
N ILE A 256 -13.29 -9.80 -15.32
CA ILE A 256 -13.38 -8.39 -14.87
C ILE A 256 -14.48 -8.24 -13.82
N ALA A 257 -15.66 -8.83 -14.06
CA ALA A 257 -16.76 -8.84 -13.11
C ALA A 257 -16.35 -9.52 -11.78
N ALA A 258 -15.62 -10.64 -11.86
CA ALA A 258 -15.10 -11.34 -10.68
C ALA A 258 -14.13 -10.48 -9.88
N VAL A 259 -13.21 -9.72 -10.53
CA VAL A 259 -12.33 -8.76 -9.85
C VAL A 259 -13.16 -7.70 -9.13
N TYR A 260 -14.16 -7.12 -9.81
CA TYR A 260 -15.00 -6.09 -9.22
C TYR A 260 -15.75 -6.59 -7.97
N VAL A 261 -16.39 -7.76 -8.07
CA VAL A 261 -17.11 -8.37 -6.94
C VAL A 261 -16.16 -8.67 -5.79
N MET A 262 -15.02 -9.30 -6.06
CA MET A 262 -14.00 -9.64 -5.05
C MET A 262 -13.51 -8.40 -4.31
N VAL A 263 -13.12 -7.35 -5.04
CA VAL A 263 -12.64 -6.10 -4.44
C VAL A 263 -13.71 -5.46 -3.58
N THR A 264 -14.96 -5.36 -4.09
CA THR A 264 -16.08 -4.79 -3.33
C THR A 264 -16.37 -5.56 -2.04
N LEU A 265 -16.31 -6.90 -2.08
CA LEU A 265 -16.50 -7.73 -0.88
C LEU A 265 -15.39 -7.51 0.14
N VAL A 266 -14.13 -7.41 -0.29
CA VAL A 266 -13.00 -7.17 0.62
C VAL A 266 -13.05 -5.75 1.19
N ASP A 267 -13.39 -4.75 0.39
CA ASP A 267 -13.55 -3.37 0.84
C ASP A 267 -14.66 -3.29 1.93
N ALA A 268 -15.80 -3.95 1.71
CA ALA A 268 -16.89 -4.03 2.70
C ALA A 268 -16.46 -4.78 3.97
N LEU A 269 -15.76 -5.90 3.84
CA LEU A 269 -15.25 -6.68 4.98
C LEU A 269 -14.23 -5.88 5.79
N SER A 270 -13.29 -5.23 5.12
CA SER A 270 -12.29 -4.37 5.75
C SER A 270 -12.93 -3.20 6.51
N ALA A 271 -13.92 -2.54 5.92
CA ALA A 271 -14.67 -1.46 6.56
C ALA A 271 -15.42 -1.95 7.80
N TRP A 272 -16.07 -3.11 7.71
CA TRP A 272 -16.78 -3.73 8.84
C TRP A 272 -15.83 -4.12 9.97
N LEU A 273 -14.66 -4.70 9.65
CA LEU A 273 -13.65 -5.04 10.64
C LEU A 273 -13.10 -3.80 11.35
N ARG A 274 -12.78 -2.72 10.60
CA ARG A 274 -12.34 -1.45 11.20
C ARG A 274 -13.38 -0.89 12.16
N ALA A 275 -14.64 -0.86 11.78
CA ALA A 275 -15.72 -0.34 12.63
C ALA A 275 -15.93 -1.15 13.93
N ARG A 276 -15.44 -2.40 14.00
CA ARG A 276 -15.56 -3.25 15.17
C ARG A 276 -14.32 -3.33 16.05
N LEU A 277 -13.14 -3.14 15.44
CA LEU A 277 -11.85 -3.36 16.11
C LEU A 277 -11.14 -2.05 16.49
N VAL A 278 -11.54 -0.95 15.89
CA VAL A 278 -10.98 0.39 16.08
C VAL A 278 -12.07 1.37 16.48
#